data_edef6331db3f153f7ac752ca20e94766
#
_entry.id   edef6331db3f153f7ac752ca20e94766
#
_cell.length_a   1.000
_cell.length_b   1.000
_cell.length_c   1.000
_cell.angle_alpha   90.00
_cell.angle_beta   90.00
_cell.angle_gamma   90.00
#
_symmetry.space_group_name_H-M   'P 1'
#
loop_
_entity.id
_entity.type
_entity.pdbx_description
1 polymer ?
#
loop_
_entity_poly.entity_id
_entity_poly.type
_entity_poly.pdbx_seq_one_letter_code
_entity_poly.pdbx_strand_id
1 'polypeptide(L)'
;GMSRLGPANTETALLDRPNPSMRDRLAMYNGNALKLGLFGANCSSGRSATKVPERWSASWPDCARLARMADEAGIDFMLPIGRWKGYGGETDYQGATLETITWATALLAATRRITCFGTVHAPLFHPIIAAKEMVTADHIGEGRFGLNIVVGWNEGEFAMFGVKQRDHEARYEYAQEWIDVIKKIWSDKEDFDFTGKYLDMKGIRGKPKPYGGSRP
;
A
#
# COMPACT_ATOMS: atom_id res chain seq x y z
N GLY A 1 -23.71 -38.92 33.99
CA GLY A 1 -23.80 -37.50 33.74
C GLY A 1 -22.77 -37.12 32.70
N MET A 2 -23.19 -36.93 31.44
CA MET A 2 -22.31 -36.46 30.37
C MET A 2 -22.28 -34.92 30.44
N SER A 3 -21.14 -34.37 30.83
CA SER A 3 -20.86 -32.95 30.76
C SER A 3 -20.69 -32.53 29.29
N ARG A 4 -21.56 -31.70 28.76
CA ARG A 4 -21.39 -31.04 27.44
C ARG A 4 -20.40 -29.91 27.61
N LEU A 5 -19.22 -30.06 27.02
CA LEU A 5 -18.31 -28.94 26.79
C LEU A 5 -18.93 -28.09 25.71
N GLY A 6 -19.30 -26.87 26.06
CA GLY A 6 -19.76 -25.84 25.11
C GLY A 6 -18.62 -25.43 24.17
N PRO A 7 -18.94 -24.88 22.99
CA PRO A 7 -17.92 -24.42 22.06
C PRO A 7 -17.08 -23.31 22.71
N ALA A 8 -15.77 -23.53 22.75
CA ALA A 8 -14.82 -22.49 23.16
C ALA A 8 -14.98 -21.28 22.26
N ASN A 9 -15.18 -20.12 22.88
CA ASN A 9 -15.40 -18.85 22.23
C ASN A 9 -14.17 -18.44 21.45
N THR A 10 -14.13 -18.77 20.15
CA THR A 10 -13.01 -18.46 19.24
C THR A 10 -12.83 -16.96 19.01
N GLU A 11 -13.85 -16.15 19.27
CA GLU A 11 -13.76 -14.68 19.15
C GLU A 11 -12.90 -14.03 20.23
N THR A 12 -12.91 -14.57 21.46
CA THR A 12 -12.10 -14.02 22.56
C THR A 12 -10.60 -14.28 22.38
N ALA A 13 -10.24 -15.34 21.68
CA ALA A 13 -8.83 -15.69 21.43
C ALA A 13 -8.15 -14.78 20.40
N LEU A 14 -8.92 -14.01 19.59
CA LEU A 14 -8.38 -13.05 18.63
C LEU A 14 -8.08 -11.69 19.27
N LEU A 15 -8.69 -11.38 20.41
CA LEU A 15 -8.51 -10.12 21.13
C LEU A 15 -7.33 -10.09 22.09
N ASP A 16 -6.81 -11.26 22.46
CA ASP A 16 -5.73 -11.41 23.47
C ASP A 16 -4.33 -11.66 22.87
N ARG A 17 -4.12 -11.43 21.57
CA ARG A 17 -2.77 -11.48 21.02
C ARG A 17 -2.02 -10.23 21.44
N PRO A 18 -0.85 -10.36 22.11
CA PRO A 18 -0.04 -9.19 22.40
C PRO A 18 0.29 -8.47 21.09
N ASN A 19 0.14 -7.14 21.08
CA ASN A 19 0.52 -6.34 19.92
C ASN A 19 1.99 -6.63 19.57
N PRO A 20 2.27 -7.13 18.37
CA PRO A 20 3.64 -7.39 17.98
C PRO A 20 4.45 -6.08 17.97
N SER A 21 5.73 -6.17 18.30
CA SER A 21 6.62 -5.03 18.14
C SER A 21 6.72 -4.63 16.66
N MET A 22 7.19 -3.42 16.37
CA MET A 22 7.44 -2.99 15.00
C MET A 22 8.36 -3.99 14.25
N ARG A 23 9.35 -4.55 14.93
CA ARG A 23 10.28 -5.51 14.34
C ARG A 23 9.63 -6.85 14.02
N ASP A 24 8.67 -7.28 14.85
CA ASP A 24 7.94 -8.53 14.63
C ASP A 24 6.90 -8.39 13.52
N ARG A 25 6.43 -7.18 13.26
CA ARG A 25 5.39 -6.89 12.27
C ARG A 25 5.90 -6.88 10.84
N LEU A 26 7.11 -6.40 10.63
CA LEU A 26 7.61 -6.06 9.29
C LEU A 26 8.87 -6.87 8.96
N ALA A 27 8.83 -7.58 7.83
CA ALA A 27 10.00 -8.26 7.29
C ALA A 27 11.18 -7.28 7.08
N MET A 28 10.88 -6.00 6.81
CA MET A 28 11.88 -4.93 6.66
C MET A 28 12.74 -4.70 7.90
N TYR A 29 12.27 -5.12 9.07
CA TYR A 29 13.01 -5.01 10.33
C TYR A 29 13.61 -6.32 10.82
N ASN A 30 13.63 -7.37 9.98
CA ASN A 30 14.29 -8.62 10.30
C ASN A 30 15.83 -8.45 10.41
N GLY A 31 16.52 -9.49 10.84
CA GLY A 31 17.97 -9.46 11.05
C GLY A 31 18.83 -9.42 9.77
N ASN A 32 18.22 -9.48 8.58
CA ASN A 32 18.98 -9.44 7.32
C ASN A 32 19.55 -8.04 7.08
N ALA A 33 20.86 -7.96 6.88
CA ALA A 33 21.53 -6.70 6.56
C ALA A 33 21.12 -6.15 5.20
N LEU A 34 20.92 -7.04 4.22
CA LEU A 34 20.41 -6.72 2.89
C LEU A 34 18.94 -7.08 2.80
N LYS A 35 18.11 -6.12 2.36
CA LYS A 35 16.69 -6.35 2.10
C LYS A 35 16.48 -6.58 0.61
N LEU A 36 15.84 -7.71 0.28
CA LEU A 36 15.52 -8.08 -1.09
C LEU A 36 14.04 -7.89 -1.36
N GLY A 37 13.74 -7.30 -2.50
CA GLY A 37 12.36 -7.06 -2.93
C GLY A 37 12.13 -7.35 -4.40
N LEU A 38 10.87 -7.55 -4.75
CA LEU A 38 10.41 -7.68 -6.12
C LEU A 38 9.71 -6.39 -6.54
N PHE A 39 10.04 -5.88 -7.71
CA PHE A 39 9.57 -4.58 -8.19
C PHE A 39 8.76 -4.70 -9.48
N GLY A 40 7.58 -4.06 -9.50
CA GLY A 40 6.79 -3.89 -10.71
C GLY A 40 5.94 -5.09 -11.12
N ALA A 41 5.73 -6.06 -10.24
CA ALA A 41 4.93 -7.25 -10.55
C ALA A 41 3.44 -6.97 -10.80
N ASN A 42 2.95 -5.78 -10.44
CA ASN A 42 1.58 -5.35 -10.73
C ASN A 42 1.37 -4.84 -12.16
N CYS A 43 2.44 -4.71 -12.94
CA CYS A 43 2.39 -4.18 -14.30
C CYS A 43 2.64 -5.27 -15.35
N SER A 44 1.89 -5.23 -16.46
CA SER A 44 2.20 -6.04 -17.63
C SER A 44 3.60 -5.74 -18.13
N SER A 45 4.32 -6.76 -18.58
CA SER A 45 5.75 -6.74 -18.91
C SER A 45 6.68 -6.46 -17.71
N GLY A 46 6.15 -6.20 -16.51
CA GLY A 46 6.97 -5.90 -15.34
C GLY A 46 7.96 -4.77 -15.60
N ARG A 47 9.26 -5.09 -15.63
CA ARG A 47 10.35 -4.15 -15.92
C ARG A 47 11.02 -4.39 -17.27
N SER A 48 10.46 -5.23 -18.12
CA SER A 48 11.03 -5.59 -19.42
C SER A 48 10.15 -5.14 -20.58
N ALA A 49 10.65 -4.21 -21.38
CA ALA A 49 10.01 -3.82 -22.62
C ALA A 49 10.33 -4.89 -23.68
N THR A 50 9.46 -5.87 -23.83
CA THR A 50 9.65 -7.03 -24.71
C THR A 50 8.34 -7.49 -25.34
N LYS A 51 8.43 -8.20 -26.45
CA LYS A 51 7.29 -8.81 -27.16
C LYS A 51 7.26 -10.34 -27.05
N VAL A 52 8.16 -10.93 -26.26
CA VAL A 52 8.18 -12.39 -26.08
C VAL A 52 6.88 -12.86 -25.42
N PRO A 53 6.33 -14.02 -25.84
CA PRO A 53 5.06 -14.51 -25.30
C PRO A 53 5.09 -14.78 -23.79
N GLU A 54 6.25 -15.13 -23.26
CA GLU A 54 6.47 -15.44 -21.85
C GLU A 54 6.63 -14.20 -20.94
N ARG A 55 6.52 -13.00 -21.50
CA ARG A 55 6.61 -11.77 -20.72
C ARG A 55 5.58 -11.76 -19.57
N TRP A 56 5.93 -11.12 -18.48
CA TRP A 56 5.08 -11.05 -17.31
C TRP A 56 3.69 -10.47 -17.63
N SER A 57 2.66 -11.18 -17.23
CA SER A 57 1.27 -10.80 -17.55
C SER A 57 0.66 -9.81 -16.55
N ALA A 58 1.15 -9.82 -15.31
CA ALA A 58 0.53 -9.18 -14.15
C ALA A 58 -0.90 -9.66 -13.85
N SER A 59 -1.28 -10.84 -14.35
CA SER A 59 -2.56 -11.44 -13.98
C SER A 59 -2.64 -11.68 -12.48
N TRP A 60 -3.85 -11.60 -11.91
CA TRP A 60 -4.01 -11.84 -10.47
C TRP A 60 -3.50 -13.24 -10.03
N PRO A 61 -3.82 -14.35 -10.73
CA PRO A 61 -3.29 -15.65 -10.36
C PRO A 61 -1.76 -15.68 -10.32
N ASP A 62 -1.09 -15.06 -11.28
CA ASP A 62 0.37 -14.99 -11.33
C ASP A 62 0.93 -14.12 -10.21
N CYS A 63 0.32 -12.97 -9.94
CA CYS A 63 0.70 -12.11 -8.83
C CYS A 63 0.59 -12.83 -7.48
N ALA A 64 -0.52 -13.52 -7.24
CA ALA A 64 -0.74 -14.26 -6.00
C ALA A 64 0.26 -15.40 -5.82
N ARG A 65 0.53 -16.15 -6.89
CA ARG A 65 1.52 -17.22 -6.89
C ARG A 65 2.93 -16.69 -6.62
N LEU A 66 3.32 -15.63 -7.31
CA LEU A 66 4.61 -14.98 -7.11
C LEU A 66 4.79 -14.50 -5.66
N ALA A 67 3.77 -13.85 -5.11
CA ALA A 67 3.82 -13.34 -3.74
C ALA A 67 3.97 -14.47 -2.70
N ARG A 68 3.26 -15.58 -2.88
CA ARG A 68 3.40 -16.74 -1.99
C ARG A 68 4.79 -17.37 -2.08
N MET A 69 5.31 -17.52 -3.29
CA MET A 69 6.67 -18.03 -3.50
C MET A 69 7.71 -17.12 -2.88
N ALA A 70 7.58 -15.81 -3.05
CA ALA A 70 8.47 -14.81 -2.47
C ALA A 70 8.42 -14.83 -0.93
N ASP A 71 7.22 -14.91 -0.37
CA ASP A 71 6.99 -14.99 1.07
C ASP A 71 7.64 -16.24 1.68
N GLU A 72 7.43 -17.41 1.07
CA GLU A 72 8.02 -18.68 1.48
C GLU A 72 9.56 -18.70 1.33
N ALA A 73 10.08 -18.04 0.30
CA ALA A 73 11.52 -17.93 0.05
C ALA A 73 12.24 -16.92 0.96
N GLY A 74 11.49 -16.13 1.75
CA GLY A 74 12.07 -15.13 2.65
C GLY A 74 12.45 -13.81 1.97
N ILE A 75 11.86 -13.50 0.81
CA ILE A 75 11.96 -12.17 0.20
C ILE A 75 11.29 -11.16 1.12
N ASP A 76 11.92 -10.00 1.34
CA ASP A 76 11.49 -9.07 2.37
C ASP A 76 10.30 -8.22 1.95
N PHE A 77 10.18 -7.83 0.68
CA PHE A 77 9.09 -6.96 0.23
C PHE A 77 8.74 -7.11 -1.25
N MET A 78 7.54 -6.63 -1.58
CA MET A 78 7.08 -6.38 -2.94
C MET A 78 6.70 -4.91 -3.08
N LEU A 79 7.22 -4.26 -4.13
CA LEU A 79 6.99 -2.85 -4.42
C LEU A 79 6.30 -2.71 -5.78
N PRO A 80 5.07 -2.18 -5.83
CA PRO A 80 4.37 -1.96 -7.08
C PRO A 80 4.84 -0.70 -7.80
N ILE A 81 4.46 -0.57 -9.07
CA ILE A 81 4.60 0.66 -9.83
C ILE A 81 3.23 1.34 -9.90
N GLY A 82 3.16 2.60 -9.50
CA GLY A 82 2.01 3.45 -9.74
C GLY A 82 1.99 3.88 -11.21
N ARG A 83 1.06 3.33 -12.01
CA ARG A 83 0.93 3.65 -13.42
C ARG A 83 -0.54 3.67 -13.81
N TRP A 84 -1.00 4.79 -14.33
CA TRP A 84 -2.38 4.97 -14.79
C TRP A 84 -2.49 4.91 -16.30
N LYS A 85 -1.39 5.23 -16.98
CA LYS A 85 -1.29 5.21 -18.44
C LYS A 85 0.08 4.66 -18.82
N GLY A 86 0.11 3.54 -19.51
CA GLY A 86 1.33 2.91 -19.99
C GLY A 86 2.03 3.73 -21.07
N TYR A 87 3.14 3.24 -21.53
CA TYR A 87 3.96 3.95 -22.52
C TYR A 87 3.47 3.77 -23.96
N GLY A 88 2.57 2.81 -24.21
CA GLY A 88 2.11 2.49 -25.56
C GLY A 88 3.20 1.85 -26.41
N GLY A 89 3.08 2.01 -27.73
CA GLY A 89 4.01 1.43 -28.70
C GLY A 89 3.85 -0.08 -28.84
N GLU A 90 4.79 -0.72 -29.53
CA GLU A 90 4.71 -2.13 -29.89
C GLU A 90 4.74 -3.09 -28.70
N THR A 91 5.43 -2.72 -27.63
CA THR A 91 5.53 -3.55 -26.43
C THR A 91 4.37 -3.34 -25.47
N ASP A 92 3.65 -2.23 -25.59
CA ASP A 92 2.65 -1.77 -24.63
C ASP A 92 3.14 -1.90 -23.17
N TYR A 93 4.39 -1.48 -22.96
CA TYR A 93 5.10 -1.60 -21.70
C TYR A 93 4.33 -0.95 -20.57
N GLN A 94 3.99 -1.73 -19.56
CA GLN A 94 3.15 -1.30 -18.44
C GLN A 94 1.76 -0.78 -18.87
N GLY A 95 1.23 -1.27 -19.98
CA GLY A 95 -0.08 -0.86 -20.51
C GLY A 95 -1.23 -1.30 -19.62
N ALA A 96 -1.15 -2.49 -19.03
CA ALA A 96 -2.09 -2.98 -18.04
C ALA A 96 -1.42 -2.99 -16.66
N THR A 97 -1.98 -2.25 -15.72
CA THR A 97 -1.42 -2.12 -14.37
C THR A 97 -2.54 -2.28 -13.35
N LEU A 98 -2.34 -3.17 -12.38
CA LEU A 98 -3.25 -3.30 -11.25
C LEU A 98 -2.98 -2.18 -10.25
N GLU A 99 -4.05 -1.59 -9.70
CA GLU A 99 -3.97 -0.48 -8.74
C GLU A 99 -3.20 -0.94 -7.49
N THR A 100 -2.31 -0.11 -7.01
CA THR A 100 -1.23 -0.51 -6.09
C THR A 100 -1.71 -0.86 -4.69
N ILE A 101 -2.61 -0.08 -4.10
CA ILE A 101 -3.09 -0.33 -2.72
C ILE A 101 -4.03 -1.53 -2.70
N THR A 102 -4.93 -1.63 -3.67
CA THR A 102 -5.85 -2.77 -3.81
C THR A 102 -5.07 -4.06 -4.04
N TRP A 103 -4.11 -4.02 -4.95
CA TRP A 103 -3.20 -5.14 -5.23
C TRP A 103 -2.41 -5.57 -3.98
N ALA A 104 -1.77 -4.62 -3.29
CA ALA A 104 -1.01 -4.89 -2.08
C ALA A 104 -1.88 -5.49 -0.98
N THR A 105 -3.10 -4.98 -0.80
CA THR A 105 -4.05 -5.48 0.19
C THR A 105 -4.42 -6.94 -0.06
N ALA A 106 -4.68 -7.31 -1.32
CA ALA A 106 -4.97 -8.69 -1.69
C ALA A 106 -3.76 -9.61 -1.45
N LEU A 107 -2.55 -9.16 -1.78
CA LEU A 107 -1.32 -9.91 -1.53
C LEU A 107 -1.04 -10.09 -0.04
N LEU A 108 -1.30 -9.06 0.78
CA LEU A 108 -1.18 -9.16 2.24
C LEU A 108 -2.11 -10.22 2.82
N ALA A 109 -3.34 -10.32 2.31
CA ALA A 109 -4.28 -11.38 2.72
C ALA A 109 -3.82 -12.78 2.30
N ALA A 110 -3.02 -12.91 1.25
CA ALA A 110 -2.55 -14.17 0.69
C ALA A 110 -1.18 -14.63 1.21
N THR A 111 -0.52 -13.83 2.03
CA THR A 111 0.86 -14.04 2.53
C THR A 111 0.93 -13.94 4.04
N ARG A 112 2.10 -14.22 4.63
CA ARG A 112 2.27 -14.25 6.09
C ARG A 112 3.31 -13.29 6.64
N ARG A 113 4.43 -13.07 5.92
CA ARG A 113 5.61 -12.35 6.44
C ARG A 113 6.05 -11.20 5.55
N ILE A 114 5.92 -11.36 4.23
CA ILE A 114 6.40 -10.38 3.27
C ILE A 114 5.67 -9.04 3.44
N THR A 115 6.42 -7.95 3.33
CA THR A 115 5.87 -6.60 3.29
C THR A 115 5.39 -6.30 1.88
N CYS A 116 4.18 -5.77 1.73
CA CYS A 116 3.66 -5.32 0.44
C CYS A 116 3.43 -3.80 0.50
N PHE A 117 4.08 -3.09 -0.42
CA PHE A 117 3.94 -1.64 -0.55
C PHE A 117 2.78 -1.27 -1.45
N GLY A 118 2.15 -0.13 -1.18
CA GLY A 118 1.31 0.59 -2.12
C GLY A 118 2.01 1.87 -2.56
N THR A 119 1.91 2.21 -3.84
CA THR A 119 2.46 3.45 -4.40
C THR A 119 1.33 4.43 -4.67
N VAL A 120 1.41 5.62 -4.12
CA VAL A 120 0.38 6.66 -4.19
C VAL A 120 0.96 7.93 -4.79
N HIS A 121 0.28 8.44 -5.82
CA HIS A 121 0.53 9.78 -6.34
C HIS A 121 -0.24 10.79 -5.50
N ALA A 122 0.42 11.48 -4.58
CA ALA A 122 -0.22 12.42 -3.68
C ALA A 122 -1.17 13.42 -4.39
N PRO A 123 -0.80 14.01 -5.55
CA PRO A 123 -1.68 14.96 -6.25
C PRO A 123 -2.97 14.35 -6.83
N LEU A 124 -3.01 13.03 -7.02
CA LEU A 124 -4.13 12.32 -7.65
C LEU A 124 -5.05 11.62 -6.65
N PHE A 125 -4.65 11.53 -5.39
CA PHE A 125 -5.41 10.89 -4.33
C PHE A 125 -5.82 11.91 -3.27
N HIS A 126 -7.09 11.90 -2.90
CA HIS A 126 -7.51 12.66 -1.74
C HIS A 126 -6.91 12.03 -0.46
N PRO A 127 -6.29 12.79 0.44
CA PRO A 127 -5.59 12.22 1.59
C PRO A 127 -6.52 11.44 2.53
N ILE A 128 -7.79 11.83 2.66
CA ILE A 128 -8.78 11.10 3.46
C ILE A 128 -9.01 9.68 2.90
N ILE A 129 -9.19 9.58 1.58
CA ILE A 129 -9.39 8.28 0.90
C ILE A 129 -8.13 7.43 1.03
N ALA A 130 -6.99 8.00 0.71
CA ALA A 130 -5.71 7.28 0.79
C ALA A 130 -5.44 6.77 2.21
N ALA A 131 -5.63 7.60 3.24
CA ALA A 131 -5.43 7.20 4.63
C ALA A 131 -6.35 6.05 5.04
N LYS A 132 -7.62 6.06 4.59
CA LYS A 132 -8.58 5.00 4.86
C LYS A 132 -8.20 3.69 4.18
N GLU A 133 -7.82 3.74 2.91
CA GLU A 133 -7.37 2.56 2.16
C GLU A 133 -6.11 1.96 2.78
N MET A 134 -5.13 2.79 3.11
CA MET A 134 -3.86 2.35 3.66
C MET A 134 -4.00 1.76 5.08
N VAL A 135 -4.82 2.35 5.94
CA VAL A 135 -5.06 1.77 7.27
C VAL A 135 -5.82 0.45 7.18
N THR A 136 -6.69 0.31 6.19
CA THR A 136 -7.39 -0.96 5.92
C THR A 136 -6.40 -2.03 5.48
N ALA A 137 -5.51 -1.72 4.56
CA ALA A 137 -4.44 -2.62 4.13
C ALA A 137 -3.52 -3.00 5.30
N ASP A 138 -3.20 -2.05 6.16
CA ASP A 138 -2.37 -2.26 7.35
C ASP A 138 -3.02 -3.26 8.33
N HIS A 139 -4.32 -3.15 8.58
CA HIS A 139 -5.05 -4.11 9.40
C HIS A 139 -5.11 -5.50 8.75
N ILE A 140 -5.43 -5.59 7.47
CA ILE A 140 -5.48 -6.87 6.75
C ILE A 140 -4.11 -7.54 6.73
N GLY A 141 -3.06 -6.78 6.55
CA GLY A 141 -1.67 -7.26 6.56
C GLY A 141 -1.05 -7.38 7.94
N GLU A 142 -1.80 -7.11 9.01
CA GLU A 142 -1.27 -7.15 10.38
C GLU A 142 0.04 -6.35 10.53
N GLY A 143 0.07 -5.14 9.95
CA GLY A 143 1.20 -4.23 10.02
C GLY A 143 2.26 -4.41 8.94
N ARG A 144 2.03 -5.25 7.93
CA ARG A 144 2.98 -5.50 6.84
C ARG A 144 2.76 -4.62 5.60
N PHE A 145 1.86 -3.63 5.68
CA PHE A 145 1.68 -2.67 4.60
C PHE A 145 2.76 -1.60 4.65
N GLY A 146 3.36 -1.29 3.50
CA GLY A 146 4.34 -0.22 3.35
C GLY A 146 3.83 0.90 2.41
N LEU A 147 4.31 2.13 2.64
CA LEU A 147 3.96 3.28 1.82
C LEU A 147 5.10 3.69 0.90
N ASN A 148 4.76 3.90 -0.35
CA ASN A 148 5.61 4.61 -1.31
C ASN A 148 4.81 5.81 -1.84
N ILE A 149 5.12 7.00 -1.33
CA ILE A 149 4.43 8.23 -1.70
C ILE A 149 5.26 8.97 -2.73
N VAL A 150 4.66 9.25 -3.88
CA VAL A 150 5.31 9.94 -4.99
C VAL A 150 4.53 11.20 -5.38
N VAL A 151 5.22 12.17 -5.94
CA VAL A 151 4.61 13.44 -6.37
C VAL A 151 4.10 13.40 -7.80
N GLY A 152 4.48 12.38 -8.57
CA GLY A 152 4.10 12.22 -9.98
C GLY A 152 4.90 13.12 -10.94
N TRP A 153 5.08 12.66 -12.17
CA TRP A 153 5.83 13.39 -13.21
C TRP A 153 5.17 13.28 -14.58
N ASN A 154 4.26 12.35 -14.78
CA ASN A 154 3.66 12.05 -16.08
C ASN A 154 2.46 12.95 -16.34
N GLU A 155 2.64 13.97 -17.18
CA GLU A 155 1.59 14.92 -17.54
C GLU A 155 0.36 14.24 -18.15
N GLY A 156 0.55 13.18 -18.93
CA GLY A 156 -0.56 12.41 -19.52
C GLY A 156 -1.45 11.77 -18.47
N GLU A 157 -0.88 11.30 -17.38
CA GLU A 157 -1.66 10.74 -16.25
C GLU A 157 -2.43 11.85 -15.51
N PHE A 158 -1.81 12.99 -15.24
CA PHE A 158 -2.51 14.15 -14.66
C PHE A 158 -3.69 14.59 -15.52
N ALA A 159 -3.51 14.61 -16.83
CA ALA A 159 -4.59 14.95 -17.78
C ALA A 159 -5.75 13.96 -17.69
N MET A 160 -5.51 12.66 -17.51
CA MET A 160 -6.56 11.67 -17.28
C MET A 160 -7.44 11.99 -16.07
N PHE A 161 -6.85 12.53 -15.03
CA PHE A 161 -7.57 12.91 -13.80
C PHE A 161 -8.16 14.33 -13.87
N GLY A 162 -7.94 15.06 -14.96
CA GLY A 162 -8.35 16.46 -15.07
C GLY A 162 -7.63 17.38 -14.08
N VAL A 163 -6.46 16.99 -13.64
CA VAL A 163 -5.65 17.70 -12.66
C VAL A 163 -4.46 18.37 -13.37
N LYS A 164 -4.28 19.67 -13.13
CA LYS A 164 -3.11 20.39 -13.63
C LYS A 164 -1.90 20.05 -12.77
N GLN A 165 -0.81 19.66 -13.43
CA GLN A 165 0.46 19.44 -12.75
C GLN A 165 1.01 20.76 -12.23
N ARG A 166 1.36 20.80 -10.94
CA ARG A 166 2.03 21.94 -10.31
C ARG A 166 3.49 22.01 -10.75
N ASP A 167 4.12 23.18 -10.58
CA ASP A 167 5.57 23.28 -10.74
C ASP A 167 6.31 22.41 -9.71
N HIS A 168 7.62 22.25 -9.91
CA HIS A 168 8.42 21.34 -9.11
C HIS A 168 8.35 21.62 -7.60
N GLU A 169 8.50 22.87 -7.21
CA GLU A 169 8.48 23.28 -5.79
C GLU A 169 7.10 23.05 -5.18
N ALA A 170 6.06 23.53 -5.84
CA ALA A 170 4.68 23.39 -5.38
C ALA A 170 4.23 21.91 -5.26
N ARG A 171 4.75 21.02 -6.09
CA ARG A 171 4.46 19.57 -5.98
C ARG A 171 4.96 18.99 -4.67
N TYR A 172 6.16 19.35 -4.26
CA TYR A 172 6.74 18.87 -2.99
C TYR A 172 6.10 19.51 -1.78
N GLU A 173 5.78 20.81 -1.84
CA GLU A 173 5.03 21.47 -0.78
C GLU A 173 3.65 20.85 -0.58
N TYR A 174 2.92 20.57 -1.65
CA TYR A 174 1.64 19.89 -1.60
C TYR A 174 1.76 18.48 -1.00
N ALA A 175 2.75 17.71 -1.44
CA ALA A 175 2.99 16.38 -0.92
C ALA A 175 3.32 16.41 0.58
N GLN A 176 4.02 17.42 1.06
CA GLN A 176 4.31 17.58 2.48
C GLN A 176 3.04 17.82 3.29
N GLU A 177 2.15 18.73 2.86
CA GLU A 177 0.85 18.92 3.50
C GLU A 177 0.02 17.63 3.50
N TRP A 178 -0.01 16.93 2.39
CA TRP A 178 -0.70 15.66 2.21
C TRP A 178 -0.22 14.61 3.23
N ILE A 179 1.09 14.48 3.39
CA ILE A 179 1.71 13.58 4.36
C ILE A 179 1.37 14.02 5.80
N ASP A 180 1.43 15.31 6.09
CA ASP A 180 1.13 15.85 7.43
C ASP A 180 -0.32 15.55 7.84
N VAL A 181 -1.27 15.70 6.91
CA VAL A 181 -2.68 15.35 7.14
C VAL A 181 -2.81 13.85 7.45
N ILE A 182 -2.19 12.99 6.66
CA ILE A 182 -2.27 11.53 6.87
C ILE A 182 -1.68 11.13 8.22
N LYS A 183 -0.54 11.70 8.61
CA LYS A 183 0.05 11.45 9.91
C LYS A 183 -0.89 11.84 11.05
N LYS A 184 -1.58 12.97 10.94
CA LYS A 184 -2.57 13.41 11.92
C LYS A 184 -3.79 12.49 11.95
N ILE A 185 -4.29 12.05 10.80
CA ILE A 185 -5.39 11.09 10.72
C ILE A 185 -5.06 9.81 11.50
N TRP A 186 -3.82 9.34 11.41
CA TRP A 186 -3.40 8.11 12.09
C TRP A 186 -2.99 8.28 13.54
N SER A 187 -2.72 9.49 14.01
CA SER A 187 -2.22 9.74 15.36
C SER A 187 -3.19 10.48 16.28
N ASP A 188 -3.98 11.41 15.76
CA ASP A 188 -4.85 12.25 16.60
C ASP A 188 -6.01 11.44 17.17
N LYS A 189 -6.27 11.59 18.46
CA LYS A 189 -7.34 10.88 19.17
C LYS A 189 -8.71 11.49 18.93
N GLU A 190 -8.74 12.81 18.76
CA GLU A 190 -9.95 13.59 18.56
C GLU A 190 -10.07 14.06 17.11
N ASP A 191 -11.30 14.47 16.74
CA ASP A 191 -11.52 15.12 15.46
C ASP A 191 -10.70 16.40 15.37
N PHE A 192 -10.21 16.74 14.19
CA PHE A 192 -9.38 17.91 13.98
C PHE A 192 -9.70 18.63 12.67
N ASP A 193 -9.33 19.89 12.61
CA ASP A 193 -9.32 20.69 11.39
C ASP A 193 -7.90 20.82 10.87
N PHE A 194 -7.75 20.93 9.56
CA PHE A 194 -6.46 21.19 8.92
C PHE A 194 -6.60 22.34 7.95
N THR A 195 -5.79 23.37 8.11
CA THR A 195 -5.71 24.52 7.22
C THR A 195 -4.26 24.72 6.81
N GLY A 196 -3.94 24.46 5.55
CA GLY A 196 -2.62 24.69 4.96
C GLY A 196 -2.70 25.59 3.74
N LYS A 197 -1.62 25.64 2.97
CA LYS A 197 -1.55 26.40 1.73
C LYS A 197 -2.45 25.80 0.64
N TYR A 198 -2.60 24.49 0.62
CA TYR A 198 -3.30 23.73 -0.43
C TYR A 198 -4.56 23.05 0.07
N LEU A 199 -4.57 22.60 1.31
CA LEU A 199 -5.66 21.84 1.89
C LEU A 199 -6.34 22.64 3.00
N ASP A 200 -7.69 22.65 2.97
CA ASP A 200 -8.52 23.23 4.02
C ASP A 200 -9.67 22.28 4.31
N MET A 201 -9.58 21.57 5.43
CA MET A 201 -10.49 20.48 5.78
C MET A 201 -10.94 20.61 7.22
N LYS A 202 -12.20 20.27 7.48
CA LYS A 202 -12.86 20.42 8.78
C LYS A 202 -13.38 19.09 9.30
N GLY A 203 -13.32 18.90 10.62
CA GLY A 203 -13.92 17.77 11.29
C GLY A 203 -13.38 16.41 10.84
N ILE A 204 -12.07 16.33 10.59
CA ILE A 204 -11.42 15.11 10.13
C ILE A 204 -11.43 14.08 11.25
N ARG A 205 -11.93 12.88 10.96
CA ARG A 205 -11.96 11.74 11.89
C ARG A 205 -11.20 10.57 11.30
N GLY A 206 -10.19 10.09 12.02
CA GLY A 206 -9.35 8.97 11.61
C GLY A 206 -9.56 7.72 12.46
N LYS A 207 -10.49 6.87 12.10
CA LYS A 207 -10.73 5.56 12.73
C LYS A 207 -10.93 4.50 11.64
N PRO A 208 -10.40 3.26 11.82
CA PRO A 208 -9.52 2.82 12.92
C PRO A 208 -8.15 3.47 12.88
N LYS A 209 -7.39 3.34 13.97
CA LYS A 209 -5.97 3.68 14.00
C LYS A 209 -5.14 2.56 13.38
N PRO A 210 -3.90 2.82 12.98
CA PRO A 210 -3.01 1.80 12.44
C PRO A 210 -2.90 0.57 13.34
N TYR A 211 -2.69 -0.57 12.75
CA TYR A 211 -2.54 -1.85 13.44
C TYR A 211 -1.41 -1.79 14.45
N GLY A 212 -1.69 -2.24 15.69
CA GLY A 212 -0.71 -2.25 16.76
C GLY A 212 -0.24 -0.88 17.25
N GLY A 213 -0.92 0.20 16.87
CA GLY A 213 -0.61 1.56 17.29
C GLY A 213 0.58 2.22 16.58
N SER A 214 1.19 1.56 15.60
CA SER A 214 2.27 2.12 14.79
C SER A 214 1.80 2.34 13.35
N ARG A 215 2.05 3.52 12.81
CA ARG A 215 1.68 3.82 11.42
C ARG A 215 2.44 2.94 10.42
N PRO A 216 1.81 2.71 9.27
CA PRO A 216 2.45 2.05 8.13
C PRO A 216 3.76 2.72 7.71
#